data_1a7d4fa473ca1a2f9b7b12891bc1d049
#
_entry.id   1a7d4fa473ca1a2f9b7b12891bc1d049
#
_cell.length_a   1.000
_cell.length_b   1.000
_cell.length_c   1.000
_cell.angle_alpha   90.00
_cell.angle_beta   90.00
_cell.angle_gamma   90.00
#
_symmetry.space_group_name_H-M   'P 1'
#
loop_
_entity.id
_entity.type
_entity.pdbx_description
1 polymer ?
#
loop_
_entity_poly.entity_id
_entity_poly.type
_entity_poly.pdbx_seq_one_letter_code
_entity_poly.pdbx_strand_id
1 'polypeptide(L)'
;NLSGCEIYTSCEPCPMCLGAIYWARLDKMYYGNNKTDAKNIGFDDSFIYDEIALKPADRKLPSEVLLHNEAIKAFEAWTEKEDKIEY
;
A
#
# COMPACT_ATOMS: atom_id res chain seq x y z
N ASN A 1 -4.05 16.03 -3.38
CA ASN A 1 -3.70 15.36 -2.15
C ASN A 1 -4.52 15.91 -0.97
N LEU A 2 -4.43 15.28 0.19
CA LEU A 2 -5.18 15.65 1.38
C LEU A 2 -4.27 16.17 2.49
N SER A 3 -3.20 16.85 2.15
CA SER A 3 -2.34 17.52 3.13
C SER A 3 -3.16 18.49 3.97
N GLY A 4 -2.91 18.50 5.27
CA GLY A 4 -3.68 19.30 6.22
C GLY A 4 -4.93 18.61 6.76
N CYS A 5 -5.28 17.43 6.24
CA CYS A 5 -6.43 16.65 6.68
C CYS A 5 -6.03 15.51 7.62
N GLU A 6 -6.96 15.13 8.47
CA GLU A 6 -6.82 13.95 9.33
C GLU A 6 -7.95 12.97 8.99
N ILE A 7 -7.71 11.68 9.22
CA ILE A 7 -8.72 10.64 9.03
C ILE A 7 -9.06 9.96 10.35
N TYR A 8 -10.35 9.72 10.56
CA TYR A 8 -10.86 8.99 11.73
C TYR A 8 -11.55 7.72 11.22
N THR A 9 -11.16 6.58 11.75
CA THR A 9 -11.71 5.30 11.34
C THR A 9 -12.08 4.45 12.55
N SER A 10 -13.12 3.64 12.45
CA SER A 10 -13.55 2.75 13.52
C SER A 10 -12.59 1.60 13.75
N CYS A 11 -11.83 1.24 12.73
CA CYS A 11 -10.85 0.14 12.82
C CYS A 11 -9.56 0.54 12.12
N GLU A 12 -8.44 0.03 12.59
CA GLU A 12 -7.15 0.18 11.96
C GLU A 12 -7.25 -0.28 10.50
N PRO A 13 -6.88 0.57 9.52
CA PRO A 13 -7.07 0.23 8.11
C PRO A 13 -6.31 -1.02 7.68
N CYS A 14 -6.91 -1.78 6.76
CA CYS A 14 -6.21 -2.86 6.07
C CYS A 14 -5.06 -2.30 5.21
N PRO A 15 -4.13 -3.14 4.73
CA PRO A 15 -2.99 -2.65 3.94
C PRO A 15 -3.38 -1.84 2.70
N MET A 16 -4.47 -2.17 2.04
CA MET A 16 -4.94 -1.43 0.87
C MET A 16 -5.35 -0.01 1.24
N CYS A 17 -6.16 0.14 2.29
CA CYS A 17 -6.62 1.45 2.76
C CYS A 17 -5.48 2.26 3.36
N LEU A 18 -4.58 1.62 4.11
CA LEU A 18 -3.40 2.28 4.65
C LEU A 18 -2.53 2.84 3.52
N GLY A 19 -2.31 2.06 2.46
CA GLY A 19 -1.58 2.52 1.29
C GLY A 19 -2.24 3.75 0.65
N ALA A 20 -3.56 3.72 0.51
CA ALA A 20 -4.31 4.86 -0.03
C ALA A 20 -4.15 6.12 0.84
N ILE A 21 -4.14 5.95 2.16
CA ILE A 21 -3.95 7.07 3.11
C ILE A 21 -2.57 7.71 2.93
N TYR A 22 -1.52 6.89 2.80
CA TYR A 22 -0.18 7.38 2.51
C TYR A 22 -0.11 8.12 1.18
N TRP A 23 -0.69 7.54 0.12
CA TRP A 23 -0.69 8.18 -1.20
C TRP A 23 -1.45 9.51 -1.21
N ALA A 24 -2.52 9.62 -0.41
CA ALA A 24 -3.30 10.85 -0.30
C ALA A 24 -2.60 11.95 0.51
N ARG A 25 -1.51 11.63 1.20
CA ARG A 25 -0.72 12.57 2.00
C ARG A 25 -1.46 13.14 3.20
N LEU A 26 -2.32 12.34 3.83
CA LEU A 26 -2.99 12.71 5.08
C LEU A 26 -1.98 12.94 6.20
N ASP A 27 -2.25 13.91 7.06
CA ASP A 27 -1.33 14.31 8.12
C ASP A 27 -1.35 13.35 9.31
N LYS A 28 -2.51 12.77 9.62
CA LYS A 28 -2.65 11.91 10.78
C LYS A 28 -3.88 11.02 10.67
N MET A 29 -3.77 9.86 11.29
CA MET A 29 -4.84 8.86 11.35
C MET A 29 -5.16 8.52 12.79
N TYR A 30 -6.46 8.48 13.10
CA TYR A 30 -6.97 8.00 14.38
C TYR A 30 -7.84 6.78 14.14
N TYR A 31 -7.69 5.75 14.97
CA TYR A 31 -8.53 4.55 14.85
C TYR A 31 -8.97 4.03 16.21
N GLY A 32 -10.17 3.42 16.24
CA GLY A 32 -10.73 2.89 17.49
C GLY A 32 -10.26 1.48 17.79
N ASN A 33 -10.56 0.53 16.91
CA ASN A 33 -10.15 -0.87 17.04
C ASN A 33 -8.86 -1.11 16.27
N ASN A 34 -7.97 -1.93 16.83
CA ASN A 34 -6.75 -2.32 16.13
C ASN A 34 -6.95 -3.59 15.29
N LYS A 35 -5.90 -4.00 14.56
CA LYS A 35 -5.98 -5.19 13.71
C LYS A 35 -6.15 -6.48 14.49
N THR A 36 -5.75 -6.53 15.75
CA THR A 36 -5.99 -7.71 16.61
C THR A 36 -7.47 -7.80 16.97
N ASP A 37 -8.12 -6.68 17.27
CA ASP A 37 -9.56 -6.64 17.53
C ASP A 37 -10.33 -7.12 16.29
N ALA A 38 -9.94 -6.68 15.09
CA ALA A 38 -10.55 -7.11 13.84
C ALA A 38 -10.37 -8.62 13.61
N LYS A 39 -9.17 -9.14 13.86
CA LYS A 39 -8.88 -10.58 13.75
C LYS A 39 -9.78 -11.40 14.65
N ASN A 40 -10.02 -10.95 15.86
CA ASN A 40 -10.83 -11.66 16.86
C ASN A 40 -12.29 -11.85 16.44
N ILE A 41 -12.81 -11.03 15.53
CA ILE A 41 -14.17 -11.16 15.00
C ILE A 41 -14.20 -11.72 13.57
N GLY A 42 -13.07 -12.24 13.08
CA GLY A 42 -12.99 -12.91 11.78
C GLY A 42 -12.49 -12.06 10.62
N PHE A 43 -12.16 -10.79 10.85
CA PHE A 43 -11.57 -9.93 9.82
C PHE A 43 -10.04 -9.92 9.99
N ASP A 44 -9.39 -10.99 9.54
CA ASP A 44 -7.93 -11.16 9.71
C ASP A 44 -7.17 -10.60 8.51
N ASP A 45 -6.80 -9.34 8.62
CA ASP A 45 -5.89 -8.69 7.66
C ASP A 45 -4.43 -8.67 8.16
N SER A 46 -4.17 -9.15 9.38
CA SER A 46 -2.81 -9.23 9.92
C SER A 46 -1.92 -10.14 9.07
N PHE A 47 -2.48 -11.19 8.51
CA PHE A 47 -1.82 -12.07 7.56
C PHE A 47 -1.26 -11.31 6.34
N ILE A 48 -2.00 -10.31 5.83
CA ILE A 48 -1.55 -9.50 4.69
C ILE A 48 -0.37 -8.62 5.10
N TYR A 49 -0.42 -8.03 6.31
CA TYR A 49 0.71 -7.27 6.84
C TYR A 49 1.97 -8.13 6.94
N ASP A 50 1.83 -9.37 7.42
CA ASP A 50 2.95 -10.30 7.52
C ASP A 50 3.51 -10.65 6.14
N GLU A 51 2.64 -10.89 5.16
CA GLU A 51 3.03 -11.21 3.78
C GLU A 51 3.77 -10.06 3.09
N ILE A 52 3.32 -8.81 3.30
CA ILE A 52 3.96 -7.64 2.69
C ILE A 52 5.40 -7.49 3.20
N ALA A 53 5.66 -7.84 4.45
CA ALA A 53 6.99 -7.75 5.04
C ALA A 53 7.98 -8.79 4.49
N LEU A 54 7.48 -9.83 3.82
CA LEU A 54 8.31 -10.86 3.24
C LEU A 54 8.85 -10.47 1.86
N LYS A 55 9.95 -11.09 1.45
CA LYS A 55 10.39 -11.02 0.05
C LYS A 55 9.35 -11.71 -0.83
N PRO A 56 9.15 -11.26 -2.09
CA PRO A 56 8.15 -11.88 -2.96
C PRO A 56 8.26 -13.40 -3.09
N ALA A 57 9.49 -13.94 -3.10
CA ALA A 57 9.72 -15.38 -3.20
C ALA A 57 9.23 -16.17 -1.98
N ASP A 58 9.12 -15.51 -0.82
CA ASP A 58 8.73 -16.16 0.43
C ASP A 58 7.23 -16.04 0.73
N ARG A 59 6.50 -15.29 -0.10
CA ARG A 59 5.05 -15.09 0.07
C ARG A 59 4.26 -16.31 -0.36
N LYS A 60 3.08 -16.50 0.24
CA LYS A 60 2.15 -17.58 -0.12
C LYS A 60 1.58 -17.42 -1.52
N LEU A 61 1.44 -16.18 -2.01
CA LEU A 61 1.01 -15.92 -3.37
C LEU A 61 2.22 -15.98 -4.29
N PRO A 62 2.31 -16.98 -5.18
CA PRO A 62 3.43 -17.05 -6.12
C PRO A 62 3.45 -15.84 -7.04
N SER A 63 4.65 -15.36 -7.33
CA SER A 63 4.85 -14.27 -8.27
C SER A 63 6.15 -14.49 -9.03
N GLU A 64 6.20 -14.02 -10.26
CA GLU A 64 7.45 -14.05 -11.03
C GLU A 64 7.55 -12.82 -11.91
N VAL A 65 8.79 -12.43 -12.19
CA VAL A 65 9.06 -11.32 -13.09
C VAL A 65 8.80 -11.78 -14.52
N LEU A 66 8.07 -10.96 -15.27
CA LEU A 66 7.74 -11.26 -16.66
C LEU A 66 8.07 -10.06 -17.54
N LEU A 67 8.81 -10.28 -18.61
CA LEU A 67 9.11 -9.26 -19.62
C LEU A 67 9.74 -7.99 -19.03
N HIS A 68 10.69 -8.16 -18.11
CA HIS A 68 11.33 -7.02 -17.45
C HIS A 68 12.01 -6.07 -18.43
N ASN A 69 12.71 -6.62 -19.44
CA ASN A 69 13.45 -5.81 -20.42
C ASN A 69 12.53 -4.95 -21.29
N GLU A 70 11.30 -5.38 -21.51
CA GLU A 70 10.29 -4.59 -22.21
C GLU A 70 9.62 -3.60 -21.26
N ALA A 71 9.32 -4.03 -20.05
CA ALA A 71 8.63 -3.19 -19.07
C ALA A 71 9.46 -1.99 -18.63
N ILE A 72 10.78 -2.17 -18.46
CA ILE A 72 11.67 -1.09 -18.02
C ILE A 72 11.69 0.09 -19.00
N LYS A 73 11.35 -0.14 -20.26
CA LYS A 73 11.33 0.91 -21.28
C LYS A 73 10.31 2.01 -20.95
N ALA A 74 9.22 1.65 -20.28
CA ALA A 74 8.23 2.65 -19.83
C ALA A 74 8.82 3.60 -18.78
N PHE A 75 9.63 3.07 -17.86
CA PHE A 75 10.31 3.90 -16.85
C PHE A 75 11.41 4.74 -17.46
N GLU A 76 12.14 4.22 -18.44
CA GLU A 76 13.15 4.97 -19.18
C GLU A 76 12.50 6.14 -19.93
N ALA A 77 11.37 5.89 -20.61
CA ALA A 77 10.62 6.95 -21.30
C ALA A 77 10.11 8.00 -20.33
N TRP A 78 9.65 7.61 -19.14
CA TRP A 78 9.24 8.55 -18.09
C TRP A 78 10.42 9.39 -17.63
N THR A 79 11.57 8.79 -17.40
CA THR A 79 12.78 9.48 -16.95
C THR A 79 13.22 10.54 -17.94
N GLU A 80 13.10 10.28 -19.24
CA GLU A 80 13.47 11.20 -20.32
C GLU A 80 12.41 12.28 -20.62
N LYS A 81 11.20 12.10 -20.09
CA LYS A 81 10.11 13.04 -20.34
C LYS A 81 10.38 14.36 -19.63
N GLU A 82 10.28 15.50 -20.37
CA GLU A 82 10.57 16.83 -19.85
C GLU A 82 9.38 17.47 -19.12
N ASP A 83 8.16 17.16 -19.52
CA ASP A 83 6.92 17.75 -19.01
C ASP A 83 6.15 16.85 -18.04
N LYS A 84 6.86 15.98 -17.33
CA LYS A 84 6.23 15.03 -16.42
C LYS A 84 5.67 15.71 -15.16
N ILE A 85 4.54 15.18 -14.69
CA ILE A 85 3.90 15.61 -13.44
C ILE A 85 4.08 14.48 -12.42
N GLU A 86 4.76 14.80 -11.30
CA GLU A 86 4.97 13.86 -10.21
C GLU A 86 3.83 13.97 -9.18
N TYR A 87 3.54 12.88 -8.48
CA TYR A 87 2.50 12.86 -7.44
C TYR A 87 3.10 12.77 -6.04
#